data_04b11e7d79b3c7ce1d360c6c37a10660
#
_entry.id   04b11e7d79b3c7ce1d360c6c37a10660
#
_cell.length_a   1.000
_cell.length_b   1.000
_cell.length_c   1.000
_cell.angle_alpha   90.00
_cell.angle_beta   90.00
_cell.angle_gamma   90.00
#
_symmetry.space_group_name_H-M   'P 1'
#
loop_
_entity.id
_entity.type
_entity.pdbx_description
1 polymer ?
#
loop_
_entity_poly.entity_id
_entity_poly.type
_entity_poly.pdbx_seq_one_letter_code
_entity_poly.pdbx_strand_id
1 'polypeptide(L)'
;MITQRISKLREKMMENNVQAYIIPTSDFHETEYVCEYFACRKYMSGFTGSAGVLVVLLDKAALWTDGRYFIQAANQLEGTGIDLMRMGQPGVPELDAYIVENLKENDTVGFDGRVMNTKDALAYKSVFDLAHLNMNVNLDLVNDVWTDRPELPSTPTFHYSEKFAGESMESKLSRLRAFLKENKVDSIVLTSVDQIAWLYNLRAHDIPN
;
A
#
# COMPACT_ATOMS: atom_id res chain seq x y z
N MET A 1 -16.93 0.92 15.26
CA MET A 1 -16.93 2.28 14.68
C MET A 1 -15.48 2.66 14.35
N ILE A 2 -15.25 3.56 13.38
CA ILE A 2 -13.90 3.99 12.95
C ILE A 2 -13.09 4.55 14.12
N THR A 3 -13.67 5.42 14.93
CA THR A 3 -13.03 6.00 16.12
C THR A 3 -12.48 4.93 17.09
N GLN A 4 -13.18 3.83 17.29
CA GLN A 4 -12.71 2.72 18.14
C GLN A 4 -11.53 1.97 17.50
N ARG A 5 -11.53 1.81 16.16
CA ARG A 5 -10.41 1.19 15.44
C ARG A 5 -9.16 2.04 15.57
N ILE A 6 -9.28 3.36 15.36
CA ILE A 6 -8.18 4.32 15.55
C ILE A 6 -7.66 4.30 16.99
N SER A 7 -8.55 4.26 18.00
CA SER A 7 -8.14 4.15 19.40
C SER A 7 -7.33 2.87 19.67
N LYS A 8 -7.82 1.72 19.21
CA LYS A 8 -7.10 0.46 19.34
C LYS A 8 -5.74 0.43 18.62
N LEU A 9 -5.68 1.07 17.44
CA LEU A 9 -4.41 1.21 16.73
C LEU A 9 -3.41 2.04 17.53
N ARG A 10 -3.85 3.14 18.12
CA ARG A 10 -3.01 3.97 19.01
C ARG A 10 -2.50 3.21 20.23
N GLU A 11 -3.31 2.33 20.81
CA GLU A 11 -2.86 1.42 21.87
C GLU A 11 -1.72 0.53 21.39
N LYS A 12 -1.87 -0.08 20.19
CA LYS A 12 -0.81 -0.89 19.57
C LYS A 12 0.43 -0.09 19.18
N MET A 13 0.25 1.14 18.71
CA MET A 13 1.37 2.05 18.46
C MET A 13 2.16 2.34 19.73
N MET A 14 1.50 2.62 20.85
CA MET A 14 2.16 2.85 22.13
C MET A 14 2.89 1.61 22.65
N GLU A 15 2.27 0.41 22.56
CA GLU A 15 2.90 -0.87 22.92
C GLU A 15 4.20 -1.13 22.13
N ASN A 16 4.29 -0.64 20.88
CA ASN A 16 5.43 -0.82 19.99
C ASN A 16 6.36 0.41 19.92
N ASN A 17 6.14 1.42 20.76
CA ASN A 17 6.89 2.68 20.75
C ASN A 17 6.90 3.37 19.38
N VAL A 18 5.72 3.48 18.75
CA VAL A 18 5.49 4.13 17.46
C VAL A 18 4.63 5.38 17.65
N GLN A 19 5.07 6.52 17.15
CA GLN A 19 4.39 7.80 17.29
C GLN A 19 3.58 8.19 16.05
N ALA A 20 3.97 7.67 14.88
CA ALA A 20 3.18 7.77 13.64
C ALA A 20 3.08 6.41 12.95
N TYR A 21 1.93 6.07 12.37
CA TYR A 21 1.74 4.82 11.63
C TYR A 21 1.11 5.10 10.26
N ILE A 22 1.77 4.64 9.18
CA ILE A 22 1.36 4.86 7.79
C ILE A 22 0.63 3.61 7.28
N ILE A 23 -0.54 3.80 6.69
CA ILE A 23 -1.36 2.74 6.10
C ILE A 23 -1.68 3.10 4.65
N PRO A 24 -0.94 2.59 3.66
CA PRO A 24 -1.20 2.85 2.25
C PRO A 24 -2.39 2.04 1.73
N THR A 25 -2.85 2.37 0.52
CA THR A 25 -3.65 1.47 -0.31
C THR A 25 -2.68 0.67 -1.16
N SER A 26 -2.32 -0.52 -0.72
CA SER A 26 -1.36 -1.36 -1.43
C SER A 26 -1.46 -2.82 -0.97
N ASP A 27 -0.91 -3.71 -1.77
CA ASP A 27 -0.66 -5.12 -1.47
C ASP A 27 0.82 -5.45 -1.67
N PHE A 28 1.20 -6.73 -1.63
CA PHE A 28 2.59 -7.18 -1.82
C PHE A 28 3.14 -6.92 -3.23
N HIS A 29 2.28 -6.57 -4.19
CA HIS A 29 2.64 -6.40 -5.60
C HIS A 29 2.34 -4.98 -6.11
N GLU A 30 1.84 -4.08 -5.23
CA GLU A 30 1.45 -2.72 -5.59
C GLU A 30 0.36 -2.71 -6.68
N THR A 31 -0.62 -3.61 -6.57
CA THR A 31 -1.75 -3.65 -7.52
C THR A 31 -2.74 -2.51 -7.26
N GLU A 32 -3.39 -2.03 -8.31
CA GLU A 32 -4.35 -0.93 -8.20
C GLU A 32 -5.58 -1.31 -7.35
N TYR A 33 -6.03 -2.56 -7.46
CA TYR A 33 -7.20 -3.06 -6.73
C TYR A 33 -6.79 -4.18 -5.79
N VAL A 34 -6.68 -3.82 -4.52
CA VAL A 34 -6.27 -4.78 -3.50
C VAL A 34 -7.42 -5.73 -3.11
N CYS A 35 -7.10 -6.99 -2.81
CA CYS A 35 -8.08 -7.91 -2.24
C CYS A 35 -8.44 -7.49 -0.80
N GLU A 36 -9.53 -8.07 -0.27
CA GLU A 36 -10.06 -7.66 1.05
C GLU A 36 -9.06 -7.85 2.20
N TYR A 37 -8.12 -8.80 2.13
CA TYR A 37 -7.04 -8.94 3.11
C TYR A 37 -6.20 -7.66 3.23
N PHE A 38 -5.92 -6.98 2.12
CA PHE A 38 -5.12 -5.75 2.07
C PHE A 38 -5.96 -4.47 2.19
N ALA A 39 -7.27 -4.56 2.41
CA ALA A 39 -8.12 -3.39 2.56
C ALA A 39 -7.91 -2.63 3.90
N CYS A 40 -6.68 -2.62 4.42
CA CYS A 40 -6.32 -2.07 5.72
C CYS A 40 -6.70 -0.59 5.88
N ARG A 41 -6.39 0.24 4.89
CA ARG A 41 -6.74 1.66 4.90
C ARG A 41 -8.27 1.86 4.90
N LYS A 42 -9.00 1.10 4.06
CA LYS A 42 -10.48 1.09 4.05
C LYS A 42 -11.06 0.67 5.40
N TYR A 43 -10.54 -0.41 6.00
CA TYR A 43 -10.96 -0.86 7.32
C TYR A 43 -10.74 0.21 8.39
N MET A 44 -9.57 0.83 8.42
CA MET A 44 -9.21 1.80 9.46
C MET A 44 -9.90 3.16 9.30
N SER A 45 -10.18 3.60 8.07
CA SER A 45 -10.73 4.94 7.81
C SER A 45 -12.22 4.95 7.42
N GLY A 46 -12.76 3.85 6.90
CA GLY A 46 -14.08 3.81 6.26
C GLY A 46 -14.09 4.39 4.84
N PHE A 47 -13.01 4.99 4.38
CA PHE A 47 -12.90 5.52 3.02
C PHE A 47 -12.75 4.39 2.01
N THR A 48 -13.58 4.38 0.96
CA THR A 48 -13.65 3.28 -0.03
C THR A 48 -13.05 3.61 -1.40
N GLY A 49 -12.51 4.81 -1.61
CA GLY A 49 -11.79 5.15 -2.85
C GLY A 49 -10.57 4.26 -3.07
N SER A 50 -10.16 4.03 -4.32
CA SER A 50 -9.04 3.14 -4.64
C SER A 50 -7.65 3.75 -4.37
N ALA A 51 -7.54 5.06 -4.19
CA ALA A 51 -6.27 5.73 -3.92
C ALA A 51 -6.31 6.57 -2.65
N GLY A 52 -5.32 6.39 -1.79
CA GLY A 52 -5.15 7.17 -0.57
C GLY A 52 -4.22 6.51 0.44
N VAL A 53 -3.68 7.33 1.33
CA VAL A 53 -2.83 6.91 2.43
C VAL A 53 -3.38 7.50 3.73
N LEU A 54 -3.54 6.66 4.75
CA LEU A 54 -3.92 7.08 6.09
C LEU A 54 -2.66 7.18 6.96
N VAL A 55 -2.50 8.29 7.67
CA VAL A 55 -1.51 8.45 8.74
C VAL A 55 -2.24 8.59 10.06
N VAL A 56 -1.84 7.81 11.03
CA VAL A 56 -2.36 7.88 12.39
C VAL A 56 -1.21 8.31 13.32
N LEU A 57 -1.42 9.41 14.02
CA LEU A 57 -0.58 9.88 15.13
C LEU A 57 -1.26 9.52 16.45
N LEU A 58 -0.57 9.70 17.56
CA LEU A 58 -1.13 9.38 18.88
C LEU A 58 -2.34 10.25 19.25
N ASP A 59 -2.45 11.47 18.71
CA ASP A 59 -3.53 12.44 18.97
C ASP A 59 -4.37 12.79 17.74
N LYS A 60 -3.85 12.61 16.52
CA LYS A 60 -4.47 13.00 15.24
C LYS A 60 -4.53 11.83 14.27
N ALA A 61 -5.33 11.94 13.22
CA ALA A 61 -5.29 11.05 12.07
C ALA A 61 -5.67 11.85 10.82
N ALA A 62 -5.01 11.56 9.69
CA ALA A 62 -5.25 12.27 8.43
C ALA A 62 -5.15 11.31 7.24
N LEU A 63 -6.01 11.53 6.24
CA LEU A 63 -6.08 10.73 5.02
C LEU A 63 -5.77 11.60 3.80
N TRP A 64 -4.70 11.26 3.10
CA TRP A 64 -4.35 11.85 1.81
C TRP A 64 -5.05 11.11 0.69
N THR A 65 -5.68 11.85 -0.23
CA THR A 65 -6.24 11.31 -1.47
C THR A 65 -6.20 12.36 -2.58
N ASP A 66 -6.35 11.93 -3.82
CA ASP A 66 -6.31 12.82 -5.00
C ASP A 66 -7.70 13.39 -5.37
N GLY A 67 -7.73 14.32 -6.35
CA GLY A 67 -8.91 15.07 -6.74
C GLY A 67 -10.12 14.24 -7.17
N ARG A 68 -9.92 13.00 -7.60
CA ARG A 68 -11.01 12.09 -7.98
C ARG A 68 -11.92 11.75 -6.81
N TYR A 69 -11.39 11.84 -5.59
CA TYR A 69 -12.04 11.34 -4.37
C TYR A 69 -12.37 12.42 -3.33
N PHE A 70 -12.09 13.69 -3.55
CA PHE A 70 -12.28 14.75 -2.53
C PHE A 70 -13.69 14.80 -1.95
N ILE A 71 -14.72 14.70 -2.81
CA ILE A 71 -16.12 14.72 -2.36
C ILE A 71 -16.48 13.45 -1.59
N GLN A 72 -16.10 12.29 -2.14
CA GLN A 72 -16.36 11.00 -1.52
C GLN A 72 -15.66 10.90 -0.15
N ALA A 73 -14.39 11.28 -0.07
CA ALA A 73 -13.62 11.24 1.16
C ALA A 73 -14.21 12.20 2.20
N ALA A 74 -14.59 13.43 1.82
CA ALA A 74 -15.23 14.36 2.74
C ALA A 74 -16.49 13.77 3.39
N ASN A 75 -17.36 13.14 2.59
CA ASN A 75 -18.58 12.50 3.08
C ASN A 75 -18.29 11.27 3.96
N GLN A 76 -17.33 10.44 3.58
CA GLN A 76 -17.04 9.18 4.29
C GLN A 76 -16.21 9.37 5.57
N LEU A 77 -15.45 10.45 5.66
CA LEU A 77 -14.66 10.78 6.84
C LEU A 77 -15.42 11.64 7.86
N GLU A 78 -16.62 12.12 7.52
CA GLU A 78 -17.42 12.93 8.42
C GLU A 78 -17.69 12.18 9.73
N GLY A 79 -17.40 12.83 10.87
CA GLY A 79 -17.60 12.26 12.21
C GLY A 79 -16.62 11.15 12.61
N THR A 80 -15.61 10.83 11.79
CA THR A 80 -14.58 9.80 12.10
C THR A 80 -13.42 10.31 12.94
N GLY A 81 -13.20 11.63 12.97
CA GLY A 81 -12.02 12.24 13.58
C GLY A 81 -10.74 12.10 12.73
N ILE A 82 -10.89 11.77 11.43
CA ILE A 82 -9.80 11.71 10.45
C ILE A 82 -9.90 12.93 9.54
N ASP A 83 -8.85 13.74 9.50
CA ASP A 83 -8.75 14.92 8.65
C ASP A 83 -8.55 14.53 7.18
N LEU A 84 -9.20 15.25 6.26
CA LEU A 84 -9.01 15.06 4.83
C LEU A 84 -7.90 15.96 4.30
N MET A 85 -6.82 15.36 3.83
CA MET A 85 -5.72 16.03 3.13
C MET A 85 -5.92 15.91 1.62
N ARG A 86 -6.31 17.04 0.98
CA ARG A 86 -6.57 17.11 -0.47
C ARG A 86 -5.26 17.30 -1.22
N MET A 87 -4.65 16.20 -1.68
CA MET A 87 -3.36 16.23 -2.37
C MET A 87 -3.32 17.26 -3.52
N GLY A 88 -2.23 18.01 -3.57
CA GLY A 88 -2.00 19.03 -4.60
C GLY A 88 -2.79 20.33 -4.41
N GLN A 89 -3.55 20.49 -3.34
CA GLN A 89 -4.23 21.75 -3.04
C GLN A 89 -3.32 22.68 -2.22
N PRO A 90 -3.40 24.02 -2.44
CA PRO A 90 -2.61 24.97 -1.65
C PRO A 90 -2.85 24.81 -0.15
N GLY A 91 -1.76 24.83 0.63
CA GLY A 91 -1.78 24.71 2.10
C GLY A 91 -1.93 23.28 2.62
N VAL A 92 -2.03 22.28 1.77
CA VAL A 92 -2.01 20.86 2.17
C VAL A 92 -0.56 20.36 2.15
N PRO A 93 0.00 19.92 3.29
CA PRO A 93 1.37 19.40 3.34
C PRO A 93 1.48 18.04 2.66
N GLU A 94 2.67 17.74 2.14
CA GLU A 94 3.01 16.37 1.77
C GLU A 94 3.04 15.49 3.02
N LEU A 95 2.81 14.20 2.85
CA LEU A 95 2.65 13.25 3.94
C LEU A 95 3.87 13.19 4.88
N ASP A 96 5.04 13.15 4.32
CA ASP A 96 6.30 13.11 5.07
C ASP A 96 6.56 14.41 5.83
N ALA A 97 6.31 15.57 5.21
CA ALA A 97 6.39 16.88 5.86
C ALA A 97 5.42 16.97 7.05
N TYR A 98 4.16 16.52 6.87
CA TYR A 98 3.19 16.47 7.96
C TYR A 98 3.67 15.61 9.14
N ILE A 99 4.26 14.44 8.87
CA ILE A 99 4.81 13.58 9.93
C ILE A 99 5.93 14.30 10.66
N VAL A 100 6.90 14.88 9.94
CA VAL A 100 8.03 15.61 10.54
C VAL A 100 7.57 16.79 11.39
N GLU A 101 6.57 17.55 10.94
CA GLU A 101 6.01 18.69 11.70
C GLU A 101 5.33 18.29 13.01
N ASN A 102 4.86 17.05 13.13
CA ASN A 102 4.10 16.58 14.29
C ASN A 102 4.87 15.63 15.21
N LEU A 103 6.10 15.22 14.85
CA LEU A 103 6.93 14.35 15.66
C LEU A 103 8.13 15.10 16.25
N LYS A 104 8.78 14.46 17.22
CA LYS A 104 10.00 14.93 17.85
C LYS A 104 11.19 14.06 17.44
N GLU A 105 12.39 14.58 17.59
CA GLU A 105 13.60 13.77 17.42
C GLU A 105 13.53 12.48 18.24
N ASN A 106 13.98 11.39 17.63
CA ASN A 106 13.93 10.01 18.13
C ASN A 106 12.54 9.35 18.18
N ASP A 107 11.46 10.04 17.80
CA ASP A 107 10.17 9.39 17.58
C ASP A 107 10.26 8.39 16.43
N THR A 108 9.39 7.38 16.44
CA THR A 108 9.38 6.29 15.45
C THR A 108 8.16 6.38 14.54
N VAL A 109 8.40 6.31 13.22
CA VAL A 109 7.39 6.12 12.19
C VAL A 109 7.32 4.63 11.85
N GLY A 110 6.15 4.03 11.97
CA GLY A 110 5.92 2.61 11.67
C GLY A 110 5.05 2.40 10.43
N PHE A 111 5.25 1.28 9.76
CA PHE A 111 4.35 0.76 8.72
C PHE A 111 4.67 -0.72 8.41
N ASP A 112 3.76 -1.39 7.70
CA ASP A 112 4.03 -2.71 7.15
C ASP A 112 4.86 -2.59 5.86
N GLY A 113 6.15 -2.89 5.95
CA GLY A 113 7.08 -2.80 4.81
C GLY A 113 6.79 -3.78 3.67
N ARG A 114 5.92 -4.78 3.88
CA ARG A 114 5.51 -5.72 2.83
C ARG A 114 4.56 -5.07 1.80
N VAL A 115 3.88 -3.97 2.18
CA VAL A 115 2.91 -3.23 1.36
C VAL A 115 3.38 -1.81 1.02
N MET A 116 4.68 -1.55 1.16
CA MET A 116 5.30 -0.27 0.81
C MET A 116 6.40 -0.53 -0.23
N ASN A 117 6.33 0.13 -1.38
CA ASN A 117 7.39 -0.03 -2.36
C ASN A 117 8.73 0.57 -1.87
N THR A 118 9.83 -0.02 -2.32
CA THR A 118 11.17 0.36 -1.86
C THR A 118 11.53 1.82 -2.18
N LYS A 119 11.05 2.35 -3.31
CA LYS A 119 11.32 3.74 -3.72
C LYS A 119 10.72 4.72 -2.72
N ASP A 120 9.45 4.53 -2.37
CA ASP A 120 8.76 5.41 -1.42
C ASP A 120 9.30 5.24 0.00
N ALA A 121 9.59 4.00 0.42
CA ALA A 121 10.22 3.73 1.71
C ALA A 121 11.60 4.42 1.85
N LEU A 122 12.42 4.43 0.80
CA LEU A 122 13.71 5.12 0.78
C LEU A 122 13.55 6.64 0.72
N ALA A 123 12.53 7.17 0.04
CA ALA A 123 12.22 8.59 0.05
C ALA A 123 11.82 9.04 1.46
N TYR A 124 10.90 8.33 2.11
CA TYR A 124 10.54 8.59 3.51
C TYR A 124 11.75 8.49 4.44
N LYS A 125 12.56 7.44 4.28
CA LYS A 125 13.76 7.28 5.09
C LYS A 125 14.69 8.49 4.98
N SER A 126 14.89 9.02 3.78
CA SER A 126 15.76 10.18 3.57
C SER A 126 15.25 11.43 4.30
N VAL A 127 13.94 11.66 4.31
CA VAL A 127 13.30 12.80 5.01
C VAL A 127 13.34 12.59 6.52
N PHE A 128 13.02 11.38 6.99
CA PHE A 128 12.96 11.06 8.43
C PHE A 128 14.38 11.05 9.06
N ASP A 129 15.39 10.57 8.35
CA ASP A 129 16.79 10.64 8.83
C ASP A 129 17.24 12.09 9.04
N LEU A 130 16.87 13.01 8.13
CA LEU A 130 17.17 14.44 8.28
C LEU A 130 16.47 15.09 9.47
N ALA A 131 15.30 14.59 9.83
CA ALA A 131 14.52 15.01 10.98
C ALA A 131 14.87 14.24 12.27
N HIS A 132 15.88 13.39 12.25
CA HIS A 132 16.29 12.51 13.35
C HIS A 132 15.18 11.62 13.87
N LEU A 133 14.27 11.16 12.98
CA LEU A 133 13.23 10.19 13.29
C LEU A 133 13.69 8.77 13.01
N ASN A 134 13.18 7.83 13.78
CA ASN A 134 13.38 6.40 13.54
C ASN A 134 12.29 5.85 12.59
N MET A 135 12.60 4.76 11.92
CA MET A 135 11.63 4.07 11.05
C MET A 135 11.59 2.58 11.40
N ASN A 136 10.38 2.03 11.61
CA ASN A 136 10.15 0.60 11.85
C ASN A 136 9.20 0.05 10.76
N VAL A 137 9.75 -0.77 9.86
CA VAL A 137 9.06 -1.34 8.70
C VAL A 137 8.53 -2.77 8.92
N ASN A 138 8.66 -3.30 10.12
CA ASN A 138 8.34 -4.70 10.43
C ASN A 138 7.04 -4.83 11.26
N LEU A 139 6.11 -3.90 11.11
CA LEU A 139 4.92 -3.81 11.94
C LEU A 139 3.64 -3.90 11.09
N ASP A 140 2.84 -4.94 11.25
CA ASP A 140 1.46 -5.01 10.75
C ASP A 140 0.48 -4.77 11.91
N LEU A 141 0.47 -3.53 12.45
CA LEU A 141 -0.39 -3.18 13.59
C LEU A 141 -1.88 -3.21 13.26
N VAL A 142 -2.25 -3.11 11.97
CA VAL A 142 -3.66 -3.27 11.57
C VAL A 142 -4.12 -4.70 11.79
N ASN A 143 -3.26 -5.68 11.58
CA ASN A 143 -3.56 -7.08 11.86
C ASN A 143 -3.90 -7.31 13.34
N ASP A 144 -3.24 -6.61 14.24
CA ASP A 144 -3.50 -6.72 15.68
C ASP A 144 -4.84 -6.09 16.11
N VAL A 145 -5.37 -5.17 15.28
CA VAL A 145 -6.64 -4.46 15.51
C VAL A 145 -7.81 -5.12 14.79
N TRP A 146 -7.56 -5.69 13.61
CA TRP A 146 -8.58 -6.28 12.74
C TRP A 146 -8.76 -7.78 13.02
N THR A 147 -9.48 -8.10 14.08
CA THR A 147 -9.61 -9.48 14.59
C THR A 147 -10.36 -10.43 13.65
N ASP A 148 -11.19 -9.91 12.76
CA ASP A 148 -11.94 -10.64 11.74
C ASP A 148 -11.42 -10.34 10.31
N ARG A 149 -10.13 -10.03 10.18
CA ARG A 149 -9.47 -9.79 8.90
C ARG A 149 -9.64 -11.02 8.00
N PRO A 150 -10.10 -10.85 6.75
CA PRO A 150 -10.17 -11.96 5.80
C PRO A 150 -8.82 -12.68 5.67
N GLU A 151 -8.84 -13.95 5.36
CA GLU A 151 -7.62 -14.69 5.06
C GLU A 151 -6.96 -14.19 3.76
N LEU A 152 -5.64 -14.32 3.69
CA LEU A 152 -4.92 -14.06 2.44
C LEU A 152 -5.37 -15.09 1.38
N PRO A 153 -5.86 -14.66 0.22
CA PRO A 153 -6.26 -15.58 -0.84
C PRO A 153 -5.12 -16.51 -1.25
N SER A 154 -5.44 -17.76 -1.52
CA SER A 154 -4.48 -18.78 -1.94
C SER A 154 -5.09 -19.73 -2.96
N THR A 155 -5.78 -19.19 -3.97
CA THR A 155 -6.39 -20.01 -5.01
C THR A 155 -5.32 -20.58 -5.95
N PRO A 156 -5.48 -21.83 -6.43
CA PRO A 156 -4.54 -22.40 -7.37
C PRO A 156 -4.49 -21.60 -8.69
N THR A 157 -3.30 -21.39 -9.20
CA THR A 157 -3.13 -20.86 -10.54
C THR A 157 -3.59 -21.88 -11.59
N PHE A 158 -4.11 -21.41 -12.70
CA PHE A 158 -4.51 -22.25 -13.83
C PHE A 158 -3.90 -21.73 -15.14
N HIS A 159 -3.69 -22.66 -16.07
CA HIS A 159 -3.21 -22.31 -17.41
C HIS A 159 -4.32 -21.64 -18.23
N TYR A 160 -4.01 -20.48 -18.79
CA TYR A 160 -4.91 -19.76 -19.68
C TYR A 160 -4.72 -20.24 -21.11
N SER A 161 -5.76 -20.84 -21.68
CA SER A 161 -5.69 -21.47 -23.00
C SER A 161 -5.18 -20.54 -24.08
N GLU A 162 -4.28 -21.02 -24.94
CA GLU A 162 -3.74 -20.29 -26.09
C GLU A 162 -4.84 -19.75 -27.02
N LYS A 163 -5.99 -20.46 -27.12
CA LYS A 163 -7.17 -19.98 -27.85
C LYS A 163 -7.60 -18.58 -27.41
N PHE A 164 -7.43 -18.24 -26.13
CA PHE A 164 -7.81 -16.93 -25.57
C PHE A 164 -6.60 -16.01 -25.41
N ALA A 165 -5.42 -16.58 -25.17
CA ALA A 165 -4.17 -15.83 -25.02
C ALA A 165 -3.60 -15.34 -26.36
N GLY A 166 -3.98 -15.96 -27.48
CA GLY A 166 -3.55 -15.61 -28.83
C GLY A 166 -2.14 -16.07 -29.20
N GLU A 167 -1.33 -16.47 -28.22
CA GLU A 167 0.06 -16.92 -28.41
C GLU A 167 0.46 -17.88 -27.29
N SER A 168 1.25 -18.93 -27.63
CA SER A 168 1.76 -19.87 -26.63
C SER A 168 2.83 -19.24 -25.71
N MET A 169 3.00 -19.80 -24.53
CA MET A 169 4.08 -19.43 -23.62
C MET A 169 5.45 -19.62 -24.26
N GLU A 170 5.65 -20.73 -24.96
CA GLU A 170 6.93 -21.04 -25.64
C GLU A 170 7.29 -20.00 -26.69
N SER A 171 6.31 -19.55 -27.49
CA SER A 171 6.50 -18.48 -28.47
C SER A 171 6.92 -17.18 -27.81
N LYS A 172 6.21 -16.76 -26.76
CA LYS A 172 6.52 -15.55 -26.00
C LYS A 172 7.92 -15.60 -25.39
N LEU A 173 8.29 -16.73 -24.76
CA LEU A 173 9.62 -16.93 -24.19
C LEU A 173 10.71 -16.92 -25.27
N SER A 174 10.44 -17.49 -26.45
CA SER A 174 11.39 -17.48 -27.56
C SER A 174 11.67 -16.07 -28.05
N ARG A 175 10.63 -15.25 -28.21
CA ARG A 175 10.77 -13.83 -28.58
C ARG A 175 11.54 -13.04 -27.50
N LEU A 176 11.23 -13.25 -26.22
CA LEU A 176 11.93 -12.61 -25.13
C LEU A 176 13.42 -12.99 -25.11
N ARG A 177 13.73 -14.28 -25.24
CA ARG A 177 15.13 -14.76 -25.29
C ARG A 177 15.90 -14.22 -26.49
N ALA A 178 15.26 -14.13 -27.66
CA ALA A 178 15.86 -13.50 -28.82
C ALA A 178 16.20 -12.03 -28.58
N PHE A 179 15.25 -11.28 -27.99
CA PHE A 179 15.45 -9.88 -27.62
C PHE A 179 16.60 -9.71 -26.60
N LEU A 180 16.66 -10.53 -25.55
CA LEU A 180 17.75 -10.50 -24.58
C LEU A 180 19.11 -10.74 -25.25
N LYS A 181 19.20 -11.75 -26.13
CA LYS A 181 20.43 -12.07 -26.86
C LYS A 181 20.87 -10.91 -27.76
N GLU A 182 19.96 -10.32 -28.51
CA GLU A 182 20.23 -9.17 -29.40
C GLU A 182 20.78 -7.97 -28.60
N ASN A 183 20.23 -7.72 -27.41
CA ASN A 183 20.64 -6.63 -26.53
C ASN A 183 21.81 -6.99 -25.59
N LYS A 184 22.42 -8.19 -25.73
CA LYS A 184 23.53 -8.68 -24.89
C LYS A 184 23.19 -8.65 -23.39
N VAL A 185 21.97 -9.03 -23.05
CA VAL A 185 21.46 -9.15 -21.68
C VAL A 185 21.28 -10.62 -21.36
N ASP A 186 21.85 -11.08 -20.26
CA ASP A 186 21.81 -12.50 -19.85
C ASP A 186 20.53 -12.87 -19.08
N SER A 187 19.94 -11.90 -18.37
CA SER A 187 18.76 -12.14 -17.54
C SER A 187 17.85 -10.90 -17.44
N ILE A 188 16.59 -11.16 -17.18
CA ILE A 188 15.57 -10.13 -16.86
C ILE A 188 14.82 -10.54 -15.59
N VAL A 189 14.53 -9.58 -14.73
CA VAL A 189 13.67 -9.78 -13.57
C VAL A 189 12.30 -9.14 -13.85
N LEU A 190 11.25 -9.93 -13.74
CA LEU A 190 9.86 -9.48 -13.85
C LEU A 190 9.23 -9.48 -12.46
N THR A 191 8.70 -8.33 -12.03
CA THR A 191 8.08 -8.17 -10.71
C THR A 191 6.58 -7.89 -10.79
N SER A 192 6.08 -7.52 -11.96
CA SER A 192 4.68 -7.18 -12.21
C SER A 192 3.87 -8.46 -12.44
N VAL A 193 2.82 -8.70 -11.66
CA VAL A 193 2.02 -9.94 -11.72
C VAL A 193 1.31 -10.13 -13.06
N ASP A 194 0.85 -9.04 -13.69
CA ASP A 194 0.23 -9.03 -15.01
C ASP A 194 1.22 -9.42 -16.11
N GLN A 195 2.45 -8.91 -16.06
CA GLN A 195 3.52 -9.30 -17.00
C GLN A 195 3.88 -10.78 -16.86
N ILE A 196 4.00 -11.28 -15.64
CA ILE A 196 4.26 -12.69 -15.36
C ILE A 196 3.11 -13.56 -15.86
N ALA A 197 1.87 -13.18 -15.53
CA ALA A 197 0.66 -13.87 -15.95
C ALA A 197 0.51 -13.91 -17.48
N TRP A 198 0.83 -12.80 -18.16
CA TRP A 198 0.84 -12.73 -19.63
C TRP A 198 1.91 -13.64 -20.22
N LEU A 199 3.15 -13.57 -19.72
CA LEU A 199 4.29 -14.31 -20.29
C LEU A 199 4.08 -15.82 -20.20
N TYR A 200 3.59 -16.29 -19.05
CA TYR A 200 3.41 -17.71 -18.76
C TYR A 200 2.00 -18.25 -19.07
N ASN A 201 1.10 -17.42 -19.60
CA ASN A 201 -0.31 -17.78 -19.77
C ASN A 201 -0.95 -18.32 -18.49
N LEU A 202 -0.67 -17.71 -17.35
CA LEU A 202 -1.22 -18.09 -16.06
C LEU A 202 -2.33 -17.12 -15.62
N ARG A 203 -3.29 -17.65 -14.87
CA ARG A 203 -4.31 -16.85 -14.18
C ARG A 203 -4.55 -17.41 -12.79
N ALA A 204 -5.03 -16.56 -11.90
CA ALA A 204 -5.53 -16.91 -10.57
C ALA A 204 -6.71 -15.99 -10.24
N HIS A 205 -7.38 -16.25 -9.11
CA HIS A 205 -8.52 -15.45 -8.65
C HIS A 205 -8.20 -14.69 -7.35
N ASP A 206 -6.94 -14.57 -6.99
CA ASP A 206 -6.50 -13.94 -5.74
C ASP A 206 -6.52 -12.42 -5.79
N ILE A 207 -6.40 -11.85 -6.98
CA ILE A 207 -6.42 -10.41 -7.24
C ILE A 207 -7.67 -10.10 -8.06
N PRO A 208 -8.47 -9.07 -7.67
CA PRO A 208 -9.59 -8.61 -8.47
C PRO A 208 -9.10 -8.13 -9.84
N ASN A 209 -9.62 -8.71 -10.93
CA ASN A 209 -9.47 -8.52 -12.40
C ASN A 209 -8.93 -9.72 -13.13
#